data_cb96b1f2dc1feb787026c11217220aa1
#
_entry.id   cb96b1f2dc1feb787026c11217220aa1
#
_cell.length_a   1.000
_cell.length_b   1.000
_cell.length_c   1.000
_cell.angle_alpha   90.00
_cell.angle_beta   90.00
_cell.angle_gamma   90.00
#
_symmetry.space_group_name_H-M   'P 1'
#
loop_
_entity.id
_entity.type
_entity.pdbx_description
1 polymer ?
#
loop_
_entity_poly.entity_id
_entity_poly.type
_entity_poly.pdbx_seq_one_letter_code
_entity_poly.pdbx_strand_id
1 'polypeptide(L)'
;MFATKILWGTSLLVIVAATTLIPAISLALPHALGYQRPGPALLSGQARSQKISYSGVLMHDFHGHRVVITGAAGIHGSWIAAAFARAGATLCLSDLRGDTLIPLVAELGLDPAVTLTHATDLRKESSIAELAALVERAWGAADVLINNAGLYPRTGVLQELDTETFDTMMAVNLRAPFLTVRAFAKQMIAHGIKGSIVNIGSGAARRIVAGSVTYCMSKAALERLSKGQALELAPHRIRVNVVEPGFAAGSEVSALPADYVARMEAKIPLGRSSGPNDASGAVLYLCSAAAAFVTGAVLSVDGGNSIGS
;
A
#
# COMPACT_ATOMS: atom_id res chain seq x y z
N MET A 1 -2.39 -8.00 50.89
CA MET A 1 -2.51 -8.41 49.46
C MET A 1 -3.96 -8.50 48.99
N PHE A 2 -4.94 -8.04 49.78
CA PHE A 2 -6.38 -8.07 49.46
C PHE A 2 -6.98 -6.70 49.13
N ALA A 3 -6.30 -5.60 49.40
CA ALA A 3 -6.85 -4.26 49.23
C ALA A 3 -6.78 -3.71 47.78
N THR A 4 -5.86 -4.22 46.96
CA THR A 4 -5.64 -3.70 45.60
C THR A 4 -6.62 -4.30 44.56
N LYS A 5 -7.24 -5.44 44.82
CA LYS A 5 -8.19 -6.09 43.88
C LYS A 5 -9.62 -5.50 43.95
N ILE A 6 -10.00 -4.87 45.05
CA ILE A 6 -11.36 -4.29 45.23
C ILE A 6 -11.50 -2.95 44.53
N LEU A 7 -10.42 -2.16 44.40
CA LEU A 7 -10.44 -0.85 43.72
C LEU A 7 -10.61 -0.93 42.20
N TRP A 8 -10.15 -1.99 41.58
CA TRP A 8 -10.33 -2.20 40.11
C TRP A 8 -11.73 -2.68 39.73
N GLY A 9 -12.38 -3.45 40.60
CA GLY A 9 -13.74 -3.92 40.36
C GLY A 9 -14.81 -2.83 40.41
N THR A 10 -14.64 -1.84 41.32
CA THR A 10 -15.61 -0.74 41.45
C THR A 10 -15.51 0.30 40.35
N SER A 11 -14.32 0.55 39.79
CA SER A 11 -14.15 1.48 38.67
C SER A 11 -14.73 0.93 37.35
N LEU A 12 -14.62 -0.37 37.11
CA LEU A 12 -15.18 -1.02 35.91
C LEU A 12 -16.71 -1.08 35.98
N LEU A 13 -17.26 -1.34 37.18
CA LEU A 13 -18.73 -1.41 37.40
C LEU A 13 -19.40 -0.03 37.22
N VAL A 14 -18.76 1.05 37.64
CA VAL A 14 -19.26 2.43 37.50
C VAL A 14 -19.26 2.84 36.00
N ILE A 15 -18.25 2.44 35.21
CA ILE A 15 -18.20 2.74 33.78
C ILE A 15 -19.27 1.95 33.03
N VAL A 16 -19.46 0.65 33.31
CA VAL A 16 -20.49 -0.19 32.68
C VAL A 16 -21.90 0.24 33.08
N ALA A 17 -22.12 0.59 34.35
CA ALA A 17 -23.42 1.13 34.79
C ALA A 17 -23.73 2.50 34.16
N ALA A 18 -22.73 3.36 33.98
CA ALA A 18 -22.88 4.66 33.30
C ALA A 18 -23.21 4.49 31.81
N THR A 19 -22.76 3.41 31.16
CA THR A 19 -23.04 3.14 29.74
C THR A 19 -24.42 2.51 29.50
N THR A 20 -25.03 1.86 30.49
CA THR A 20 -26.35 1.21 30.37
C THR A 20 -27.54 2.07 30.84
N LEU A 21 -27.30 3.16 31.57
CA LEU A 21 -28.34 4.10 32.09
C LEU A 21 -28.47 5.38 31.22
N ILE A 22 -28.20 5.29 29.96
CA ILE A 22 -27.98 6.43 29.10
C ILE A 22 -29.14 6.67 28.15
N PRO A 23 -30.15 7.47 28.43
CA PRO A 23 -30.15 8.74 27.68
C PRO A 23 -29.92 9.98 28.56
N ALA A 24 -30.20 9.94 29.86
CA ALA A 24 -30.11 11.14 30.68
C ALA A 24 -28.68 11.57 31.01
N ILE A 25 -27.76 10.63 31.23
CA ILE A 25 -26.34 10.93 31.58
C ILE A 25 -25.57 11.45 30.34
N SER A 26 -25.89 10.99 29.14
CA SER A 26 -25.29 11.47 27.88
C SER A 26 -25.61 12.95 27.60
N LEU A 27 -26.72 13.46 28.13
CA LEU A 27 -27.11 14.87 28.00
C LEU A 27 -26.52 15.75 29.13
N ALA A 28 -26.22 15.17 30.29
CA ALA A 28 -25.71 15.90 31.44
C ALA A 28 -24.17 16.01 31.50
N LEU A 29 -23.45 14.97 31.03
CA LEU A 29 -21.99 14.98 31.04
C LEU A 29 -21.34 16.13 30.22
N PRO A 30 -21.82 16.45 29.00
CA PRO A 30 -21.29 17.59 28.26
C PRO A 30 -21.43 18.93 28.97
N HIS A 31 -22.52 19.13 29.72
CA HIS A 31 -22.72 20.35 30.49
C HIS A 31 -21.79 20.43 31.70
N ALA A 32 -21.55 19.34 32.38
CA ALA A 32 -20.64 19.27 33.52
C ALA A 32 -19.16 19.50 33.15
N LEU A 33 -18.79 19.21 31.88
CA LEU A 33 -17.45 19.43 31.32
C LEU A 33 -17.32 20.76 30.57
N GLY A 34 -18.30 21.67 30.65
CA GLY A 34 -18.26 22.96 29.96
C GLY A 34 -18.46 22.92 28.45
N TYR A 35 -18.93 21.79 27.90
CA TYR A 35 -19.20 21.68 26.47
C TYR A 35 -20.53 22.38 26.15
N GLN A 36 -20.45 23.54 25.50
CA GLN A 36 -21.61 24.22 24.94
C GLN A 36 -21.84 23.70 23.51
N ARG A 37 -23.00 23.09 23.26
CA ARG A 37 -23.42 22.82 21.87
C ARG A 37 -23.56 24.16 21.16
N PRO A 38 -23.01 24.31 19.93
CA PRO A 38 -23.30 25.47 19.10
C PRO A 38 -24.84 25.54 18.93
N GLY A 39 -25.42 26.70 19.28
CA GLY A 39 -26.86 26.93 19.14
C GLY A 39 -27.30 26.87 17.66
N PRO A 40 -28.62 26.73 17.43
CA PRO A 40 -29.19 26.62 16.06
C PRO A 40 -28.85 27.79 15.13
N ALA A 41 -28.41 28.94 15.66
CA ALA A 41 -28.04 30.10 14.87
C ALA A 41 -26.76 29.94 14.05
N LEU A 42 -25.87 28.98 14.36
CA LEU A 42 -24.70 28.68 13.55
C LEU A 42 -24.98 27.75 12.36
N LEU A 43 -26.17 27.17 12.28
CA LEU A 43 -26.61 26.36 11.14
C LEU A 43 -27.33 27.19 10.07
N SER A 44 -27.65 28.47 10.33
CA SER A 44 -28.28 29.38 9.37
C SER A 44 -27.31 30.21 8.51
N GLY A 45 -26.01 30.14 8.80
CA GLY A 45 -24.98 30.65 7.89
C GLY A 45 -24.94 29.76 6.66
N GLN A 46 -25.44 30.27 5.54
CA GLN A 46 -25.47 29.69 4.21
C GLN A 46 -24.42 28.60 4.03
N ALA A 47 -24.79 27.34 4.36
CA ALA A 47 -24.19 26.19 3.73
C ALA A 47 -24.49 26.41 2.23
N ARG A 48 -23.55 27.01 1.49
CA ARG A 48 -23.52 26.89 0.05
C ARG A 48 -23.61 25.39 -0.18
N SER A 49 -24.81 24.97 -0.60
CA SER A 49 -25.03 23.70 -1.24
C SER A 49 -24.09 23.69 -2.43
N GLN A 50 -22.82 23.35 -2.22
CA GLN A 50 -22.04 22.81 -3.31
C GLN A 50 -22.81 21.57 -3.70
N LYS A 51 -23.60 21.68 -4.76
CA LYS A 51 -24.09 20.54 -5.51
C LYS A 51 -22.82 19.75 -5.82
N ILE A 52 -22.59 18.68 -5.09
CA ILE A 52 -21.61 17.67 -5.46
C ILE A 52 -22.16 17.11 -6.74
N SER A 53 -21.74 17.69 -7.86
CA SER A 53 -21.97 17.14 -9.18
C SER A 53 -21.13 15.86 -9.22
N TYR A 54 -21.73 14.71 -9.01
CA TYR A 54 -21.19 13.43 -9.42
C TYR A 54 -21.29 13.33 -10.96
N SER A 55 -20.75 14.33 -11.68
CA SER A 55 -20.40 14.15 -13.08
C SER A 55 -19.36 13.05 -13.08
N GLY A 56 -19.64 11.93 -13.78
CA GLY A 56 -18.88 10.69 -13.75
C GLY A 56 -17.37 10.86 -13.91
N VAL A 57 -16.72 11.33 -12.87
CA VAL A 57 -15.27 11.25 -12.72
C VAL A 57 -15.00 9.76 -12.66
N LEU A 58 -14.45 9.21 -13.72
CA LEU A 58 -13.79 7.91 -13.67
C LEU A 58 -12.89 7.96 -12.44
N MET A 59 -13.20 7.15 -11.41
CA MET A 59 -12.47 7.13 -10.13
C MET A 59 -10.96 6.93 -10.30
N HIS A 60 -10.49 6.74 -11.53
CA HIS A 60 -9.15 6.33 -11.92
C HIS A 60 -8.69 7.01 -13.21
N ASP A 61 -8.83 8.33 -13.31
CA ASP A 61 -8.21 9.10 -14.38
C ASP A 61 -6.79 9.50 -13.96
N PHE A 62 -5.79 8.98 -14.69
CA PHE A 62 -4.37 9.25 -14.49
C PHE A 62 -3.70 9.92 -15.70
N HIS A 63 -4.48 10.50 -16.61
CA HIS A 63 -3.92 11.31 -17.69
C HIS A 63 -3.02 12.42 -17.13
N GLY A 64 -1.81 12.54 -17.68
CA GLY A 64 -0.81 13.47 -17.23
C GLY A 64 -0.05 13.06 -15.95
N HIS A 65 -0.39 11.95 -15.32
CA HIS A 65 0.37 11.44 -14.18
C HIS A 65 1.53 10.55 -14.64
N ARG A 66 2.67 10.71 -14.02
CA ARG A 66 3.93 9.99 -14.25
C ARG A 66 4.10 8.96 -13.13
N VAL A 67 4.08 7.70 -13.48
CA VAL A 67 4.03 6.59 -12.53
C VAL A 67 5.28 5.72 -12.68
N VAL A 68 6.02 5.54 -11.60
CA VAL A 68 7.15 4.61 -11.51
C VAL A 68 6.72 3.32 -10.83
N ILE A 69 7.01 2.18 -11.44
CA ILE A 69 6.66 0.85 -10.90
C ILE A 69 7.91 -0.02 -10.87
N THR A 70 8.30 -0.48 -9.66
CA THR A 70 9.40 -1.44 -9.49
C THR A 70 8.88 -2.88 -9.54
N GLY A 71 9.69 -3.82 -10.09
CA GLY A 71 9.26 -5.20 -10.28
C GLY A 71 8.07 -5.30 -11.25
N ALA A 72 8.09 -4.46 -12.30
CA ALA A 72 6.98 -4.29 -13.21
C ALA A 72 6.64 -5.54 -14.04
N ALA A 73 7.63 -6.40 -14.30
CA ALA A 73 7.43 -7.65 -15.04
C ALA A 73 6.92 -8.82 -14.17
N GLY A 74 6.80 -8.64 -12.85
CA GLY A 74 6.17 -9.62 -11.95
C GLY A 74 4.64 -9.62 -12.08
N ILE A 75 3.97 -10.66 -11.55
CA ILE A 75 2.51 -10.85 -11.66
C ILE A 75 1.75 -9.59 -11.22
N HIS A 76 1.93 -9.14 -9.99
CA HIS A 76 1.25 -7.93 -9.51
C HIS A 76 1.75 -6.67 -10.20
N GLY A 77 3.06 -6.60 -10.54
CA GLY A 77 3.66 -5.47 -11.24
C GLY A 77 3.04 -5.24 -12.61
N SER A 78 2.88 -6.30 -13.41
CA SER A 78 2.27 -6.22 -14.74
C SER A 78 0.77 -5.85 -14.66
N TRP A 79 0.04 -6.37 -13.68
CA TRP A 79 -1.37 -6.00 -13.46
C TRP A 79 -1.52 -4.53 -13.06
N ILE A 80 -0.64 -4.03 -12.18
CA ILE A 80 -0.62 -2.63 -11.78
C ILE A 80 -0.25 -1.73 -12.97
N ALA A 81 0.77 -2.11 -13.74
CA ALA A 81 1.16 -1.39 -14.96
C ALA A 81 0.02 -1.33 -15.97
N ALA A 82 -0.66 -2.46 -16.23
CA ALA A 82 -1.84 -2.52 -17.09
C ALA A 82 -2.98 -1.62 -16.59
N ALA A 83 -3.20 -1.56 -15.29
CA ALA A 83 -4.25 -0.73 -14.71
C ALA A 83 -3.95 0.77 -14.88
N PHE A 84 -2.72 1.22 -14.63
CA PHE A 84 -2.31 2.61 -14.86
C PHE A 84 -2.27 2.97 -16.35
N ALA A 85 -1.83 2.05 -17.22
CA ALA A 85 -1.86 2.24 -18.68
C ALA A 85 -3.31 2.52 -19.16
N ARG A 86 -4.26 1.68 -18.75
CA ARG A 86 -5.69 1.87 -19.08
C ARG A 86 -6.27 3.16 -18.51
N ALA A 87 -5.71 3.65 -17.41
CA ALA A 87 -6.11 4.90 -16.78
C ALA A 87 -5.41 6.15 -17.40
N GLY A 88 -4.59 5.97 -18.45
CA GLY A 88 -3.96 7.05 -19.20
C GLY A 88 -2.65 7.59 -18.60
N ALA A 89 -2.04 6.89 -17.64
CA ALA A 89 -0.77 7.32 -17.05
C ALA A 89 0.41 7.15 -18.01
N THR A 90 1.42 8.00 -17.86
CA THR A 90 2.75 7.81 -18.44
C THR A 90 3.59 6.96 -17.48
N LEU A 91 4.23 5.89 -17.98
CA LEU A 91 4.87 4.88 -17.14
C LEU A 91 6.39 4.89 -17.24
N CYS A 92 7.03 4.67 -16.08
CA CYS A 92 8.40 4.18 -15.98
C CYS A 92 8.36 2.78 -15.35
N LEU A 93 8.69 1.77 -16.14
CA LEU A 93 8.70 0.37 -15.75
C LEU A 93 10.11 -0.05 -15.38
N SER A 94 10.30 -0.59 -14.20
CA SER A 94 11.59 -1.05 -13.69
C SER A 94 11.51 -2.49 -13.23
N ASP A 95 12.49 -3.29 -13.63
CA ASP A 95 12.65 -4.68 -13.18
C ASP A 95 14.15 -5.01 -13.08
N LEU A 96 14.51 -6.09 -12.36
CA LEU A 96 15.89 -6.60 -12.33
C LEU A 96 16.33 -7.04 -13.72
N ARG A 97 15.42 -7.68 -14.47
CA ARG A 97 15.65 -8.17 -15.82
C ARG A 97 15.08 -7.18 -16.84
N GLY A 98 15.97 -6.34 -17.40
CA GLY A 98 15.58 -5.33 -18.39
C GLY A 98 14.98 -5.92 -19.67
N ASP A 99 15.38 -7.15 -20.04
CA ASP A 99 14.88 -7.90 -21.19
C ASP A 99 13.39 -8.22 -21.12
N THR A 100 12.82 -8.31 -19.90
CA THR A 100 11.39 -8.56 -19.69
C THR A 100 10.52 -7.31 -19.87
N LEU A 101 11.10 -6.12 -19.87
CA LEU A 101 10.36 -4.86 -19.94
C LEU A 101 9.90 -4.52 -21.35
N ILE A 102 10.68 -4.86 -22.38
CA ILE A 102 10.33 -4.59 -23.79
C ILE A 102 9.08 -5.37 -24.21
N PRO A 103 8.99 -6.70 -23.97
CA PRO A 103 7.75 -7.43 -24.20
C PRO A 103 6.56 -6.87 -23.42
N LEU A 104 6.75 -6.47 -22.16
CA LEU A 104 5.69 -5.90 -21.34
C LEU A 104 5.15 -4.59 -21.91
N VAL A 105 6.02 -3.69 -22.39
CA VAL A 105 5.62 -2.43 -23.05
C VAL A 105 4.74 -2.74 -24.28
N ALA A 106 5.13 -3.72 -25.09
CA ALA A 106 4.36 -4.13 -26.28
C ALA A 106 3.02 -4.77 -25.90
N GLU A 107 2.99 -5.66 -24.91
CA GLU A 107 1.78 -6.32 -24.41
C GLU A 107 0.76 -5.31 -23.88
N LEU A 108 1.24 -4.29 -23.19
CA LEU A 108 0.39 -3.23 -22.63
C LEU A 108 -0.03 -2.18 -23.70
N GLY A 109 0.44 -2.29 -24.93
CA GLY A 109 0.16 -1.32 -25.99
C GLY A 109 0.69 0.09 -25.69
N LEU A 110 1.75 0.18 -24.91
CA LEU A 110 2.36 1.46 -24.53
C LEU A 110 3.26 1.98 -25.67
N ASP A 111 3.30 3.29 -25.85
CA ASP A 111 4.21 3.94 -26.78
C ASP A 111 5.65 3.92 -26.22
N PRO A 112 6.60 3.20 -26.87
CA PRO A 112 7.97 3.16 -26.40
C PRO A 112 8.70 4.50 -26.39
N ALA A 113 8.21 5.47 -27.17
CA ALA A 113 8.84 6.81 -27.25
C ALA A 113 8.63 7.63 -25.97
N VAL A 114 7.57 7.36 -25.21
CA VAL A 114 7.22 8.08 -23.97
C VAL A 114 7.25 7.21 -22.73
N THR A 115 7.35 5.88 -22.88
CA THR A 115 7.46 4.92 -21.78
C THR A 115 8.92 4.74 -21.40
N LEU A 116 9.26 5.03 -20.15
CA LEU A 116 10.60 4.77 -19.64
C LEU A 116 10.72 3.31 -19.18
N THR A 117 11.87 2.70 -19.47
CA THR A 117 12.23 1.38 -18.94
C THR A 117 13.63 1.41 -18.32
N HIS A 118 13.84 0.69 -17.23
CA HIS A 118 15.15 0.64 -16.58
C HIS A 118 15.39 -0.71 -15.89
N ALA A 119 16.51 -1.36 -16.21
CA ALA A 119 16.99 -2.52 -15.47
C ALA A 119 17.55 -2.07 -14.14
N THR A 120 16.91 -2.42 -13.01
CA THR A 120 17.29 -1.93 -11.69
C THR A 120 17.57 -3.08 -10.72
N ASP A 121 18.80 -3.21 -10.29
CA ASP A 121 19.14 -4.08 -9.16
C ASP A 121 18.85 -3.32 -7.84
N LEU A 122 17.70 -3.57 -7.27
CA LEU A 122 17.25 -2.90 -6.04
C LEU A 122 18.10 -3.22 -4.79
N ARG A 123 19.01 -4.18 -4.86
CA ARG A 123 20.00 -4.44 -3.82
C ARG A 123 21.10 -3.35 -3.80
N LYS A 124 21.29 -2.64 -4.92
CA LYS A 124 22.33 -1.63 -5.13
C LYS A 124 21.73 -0.23 -5.09
N GLU A 125 22.22 0.59 -4.17
CA GLU A 125 21.79 1.99 -4.05
C GLU A 125 22.11 2.80 -5.31
N SER A 126 23.26 2.52 -5.96
CA SER A 126 23.64 3.17 -7.23
C SER A 126 22.61 2.91 -8.33
N SER A 127 22.10 1.67 -8.46
CA SER A 127 21.11 1.33 -9.47
C SER A 127 19.76 2.00 -9.22
N ILE A 128 19.38 2.17 -7.94
CA ILE A 128 18.21 2.98 -7.56
C ILE A 128 18.41 4.45 -7.90
N ALA A 129 19.62 4.99 -7.66
CA ALA A 129 19.97 6.36 -8.01
C ALA A 129 19.93 6.59 -9.54
N GLU A 130 20.36 5.63 -10.34
CA GLU A 130 20.28 5.66 -11.81
C GLU A 130 18.82 5.70 -12.29
N LEU A 131 17.95 4.87 -11.72
CA LEU A 131 16.50 4.91 -12.01
C LEU A 131 15.91 6.28 -11.65
N ALA A 132 16.21 6.82 -10.47
CA ALA A 132 15.74 8.11 -10.06
C ALA A 132 16.25 9.23 -10.97
N ALA A 133 17.53 9.20 -11.35
CA ALA A 133 18.13 10.16 -12.27
C ALA A 133 17.54 10.07 -13.70
N LEU A 134 17.16 8.87 -14.17
CA LEU A 134 16.44 8.70 -15.43
C LEU A 134 15.10 9.45 -15.39
N VAL A 135 14.32 9.25 -14.34
CA VAL A 135 13.00 9.90 -14.15
C VAL A 135 13.16 11.41 -14.01
N GLU A 136 14.17 11.87 -13.26
CA GLU A 136 14.44 13.30 -13.09
C GLU A 136 14.78 13.99 -14.41
N ARG A 137 15.63 13.37 -15.22
CA ARG A 137 15.98 13.93 -16.55
C ARG A 137 14.79 13.96 -17.52
N ALA A 138 13.95 12.92 -17.48
CA ALA A 138 12.83 12.83 -18.42
C ALA A 138 11.60 13.63 -17.99
N TRP A 139 11.32 13.69 -16.68
CA TRP A 139 10.06 14.20 -16.16
C TRP A 139 10.21 15.26 -15.05
N GLY A 140 11.41 15.51 -14.55
CA GLY A 140 11.66 16.30 -13.35
C GLY A 140 11.32 15.53 -12.07
N ALA A 141 10.10 15.01 -11.96
CA ALA A 141 9.67 14.15 -10.86
C ALA A 141 8.54 13.20 -11.30
N ALA A 142 8.36 12.12 -10.58
CA ALA A 142 7.17 11.28 -10.69
C ALA A 142 6.03 11.82 -9.80
N ASP A 143 4.78 11.54 -10.18
CA ASP A 143 3.59 11.82 -9.37
C ASP A 143 3.24 10.64 -8.48
N VAL A 144 3.58 9.43 -8.92
CA VAL A 144 3.28 8.17 -8.23
C VAL A 144 4.51 7.25 -8.23
N LEU A 145 4.81 6.65 -7.08
CA LEU A 145 5.80 5.59 -6.92
C LEU A 145 5.13 4.32 -6.39
N ILE A 146 5.30 3.20 -7.10
CA ILE A 146 4.85 1.88 -6.66
C ILE A 146 6.06 1.00 -6.38
N ASN A 147 6.33 0.74 -5.10
CA ASN A 147 7.31 -0.23 -4.65
C ASN A 147 6.66 -1.61 -4.64
N ASN A 148 6.65 -2.26 -5.81
CA ASN A 148 6.05 -3.57 -5.97
C ASN A 148 7.07 -4.70 -5.95
N ALA A 149 8.32 -4.47 -6.33
CA ALA A 149 9.36 -5.50 -6.29
C ALA A 149 9.45 -6.17 -4.93
N GLY A 150 9.55 -7.48 -4.93
CA GLY A 150 9.68 -8.26 -3.70
C GLY A 150 10.15 -9.68 -3.97
N LEU A 151 10.83 -10.27 -3.00
CA LEU A 151 11.29 -11.65 -3.02
C LEU A 151 10.49 -12.48 -2.00
N TYR A 152 10.08 -13.66 -2.42
CA TYR A 152 9.44 -14.68 -1.58
C TYR A 152 10.05 -16.06 -1.85
N PRO A 153 11.34 -16.27 -1.58
CA PRO A 153 11.91 -17.61 -1.65
C PRO A 153 11.34 -18.49 -0.53
N ARG A 154 11.15 -19.77 -0.80
CA ARG A 154 10.97 -20.76 0.27
C ARG A 154 12.32 -20.97 0.91
N THR A 155 12.46 -20.63 2.19
CA THR A 155 13.76 -20.62 2.88
C THR A 155 13.98 -21.84 3.77
N GLY A 156 13.05 -22.78 3.81
CA GLY A 156 13.14 -23.89 4.78
C GLY A 156 12.91 -23.43 6.23
N VAL A 157 13.32 -24.24 7.20
CA VAL A 157 13.25 -23.90 8.63
C VAL A 157 14.38 -22.96 9.02
N LEU A 158 14.24 -22.26 10.13
CA LEU A 158 15.16 -21.20 10.56
C LEU A 158 16.64 -21.59 10.56
N GLN A 159 16.94 -22.82 11.00
CA GLN A 159 18.33 -23.30 11.08
C GLN A 159 18.96 -23.61 9.71
N GLU A 160 18.17 -23.67 8.65
CA GLU A 160 18.64 -23.92 7.28
C GLU A 160 18.74 -22.63 6.47
N LEU A 161 18.27 -21.51 7.03
CA LEU A 161 18.30 -20.22 6.37
C LEU A 161 19.71 -19.66 6.38
N ASP A 162 20.32 -19.51 5.21
CA ASP A 162 21.62 -18.88 5.06
C ASP A 162 21.51 -17.34 5.15
N THR A 163 22.61 -16.72 5.57
CA THR A 163 22.69 -15.25 5.76
C THR A 163 22.54 -14.49 4.45
N GLU A 164 23.03 -15.03 3.33
CA GLU A 164 22.93 -14.38 2.02
C GLU A 164 21.47 -14.25 1.56
N THR A 165 20.68 -15.31 1.73
CA THR A 165 19.24 -15.30 1.45
C THR A 165 18.51 -14.30 2.37
N PHE A 166 18.87 -14.27 3.66
CA PHE A 166 18.33 -13.30 4.61
C PHE A 166 18.63 -11.85 4.16
N ASP A 167 19.91 -11.55 3.91
CA ASP A 167 20.36 -10.20 3.54
C ASP A 167 19.75 -9.75 2.20
N THR A 168 19.69 -10.65 1.21
CA THR A 168 19.09 -10.38 -0.09
C THR A 168 17.60 -10.04 0.05
N MET A 169 16.87 -10.80 0.87
CA MET A 169 15.45 -10.55 1.10
C MET A 169 15.22 -9.21 1.81
N MET A 170 16.02 -8.91 2.83
CA MET A 170 15.95 -7.62 3.54
C MET A 170 16.35 -6.45 2.63
N ALA A 171 17.33 -6.63 1.78
CA ALA A 171 17.77 -5.62 0.82
C ALA A 171 16.65 -5.26 -0.17
N VAL A 172 15.94 -6.26 -0.71
CA VAL A 172 14.88 -6.02 -1.71
C VAL A 172 13.54 -5.63 -1.05
N ASN A 173 13.11 -6.34 0.01
CA ASN A 173 11.77 -6.16 0.55
C ASN A 173 11.65 -4.97 1.50
N LEU A 174 12.75 -4.49 2.10
CA LEU A 174 12.74 -3.43 3.10
C LEU A 174 13.67 -2.26 2.75
N ARG A 175 14.96 -2.54 2.52
CA ARG A 175 15.93 -1.47 2.27
C ARG A 175 15.64 -0.75 0.95
N ALA A 176 15.26 -1.46 -0.09
CA ALA A 176 14.95 -0.87 -1.38
C ALA A 176 13.75 0.09 -1.32
N PRO A 177 12.58 -0.24 -0.72
CA PRO A 177 11.49 0.74 -0.50
C PRO A 177 11.93 1.96 0.32
N PHE A 178 12.83 1.82 1.28
CA PHE A 178 13.41 2.97 1.98
C PHE A 178 14.20 3.87 1.03
N LEU A 179 15.07 3.29 0.20
CA LEU A 179 15.94 4.04 -0.71
C LEU A 179 15.16 4.69 -1.86
N THR A 180 14.21 3.98 -2.46
CA THR A 180 13.37 4.49 -3.55
C THR A 180 12.49 5.64 -3.05
N VAL A 181 11.81 5.48 -1.89
CA VAL A 181 11.01 6.57 -1.31
C VAL A 181 11.88 7.78 -1.02
N ARG A 182 13.08 7.61 -0.43
CA ARG A 182 14.02 8.70 -0.17
C ARG A 182 14.40 9.44 -1.45
N ALA A 183 14.70 8.73 -2.53
CA ALA A 183 15.10 9.33 -3.80
C ALA A 183 13.94 10.07 -4.48
N PHE A 184 12.80 9.41 -4.64
CA PHE A 184 11.64 9.99 -5.34
C PHE A 184 10.92 11.07 -4.53
N ALA A 185 10.82 10.93 -3.20
CA ALA A 185 10.26 11.98 -2.36
C ALA A 185 11.09 13.26 -2.40
N LYS A 186 12.44 13.15 -2.48
CA LYS A 186 13.31 14.31 -2.67
C LYS A 186 12.96 15.08 -3.96
N GLN A 187 12.75 14.37 -5.07
CA GLN A 187 12.33 14.96 -6.34
C GLN A 187 10.91 15.56 -6.24
N MET A 188 9.95 14.82 -5.68
CA MET A 188 8.58 15.30 -5.46
C MET A 188 8.57 16.63 -4.67
N ILE A 189 9.34 16.71 -3.58
CA ILE A 189 9.45 17.90 -2.74
C ILE A 189 10.07 19.06 -3.54
N ALA A 190 11.18 18.82 -4.24
CA ALA A 190 11.87 19.84 -5.02
C ALA A 190 10.99 20.45 -6.12
N HIS A 191 10.09 19.64 -6.70
CA HIS A 191 9.17 20.07 -7.75
C HIS A 191 7.75 20.41 -7.24
N GLY A 192 7.51 20.43 -5.92
CA GLY A 192 6.20 20.74 -5.34
C GLY A 192 5.09 19.73 -5.65
N ILE A 193 5.45 18.49 -6.02
CA ILE A 193 4.52 17.42 -6.36
C ILE A 193 3.89 16.85 -5.09
N LYS A 194 2.56 16.86 -5.01
CA LYS A 194 1.77 16.23 -3.94
C LYS A 194 1.57 14.75 -4.28
N GLY A 195 2.66 13.99 -4.22
CA GLY A 195 2.73 12.64 -4.74
C GLY A 195 1.96 11.59 -3.95
N SER A 196 1.87 10.41 -4.53
CA SER A 196 1.36 9.21 -3.86
C SER A 196 2.36 8.05 -3.99
N ILE A 197 2.64 7.41 -2.87
CA ILE A 197 3.55 6.27 -2.80
C ILE A 197 2.76 5.08 -2.28
N VAL A 198 2.85 3.94 -2.97
CA VAL A 198 2.26 2.68 -2.51
C VAL A 198 3.35 1.62 -2.41
N ASN A 199 3.50 1.06 -1.23
CA ASN A 199 4.37 -0.08 -0.98
C ASN A 199 3.51 -1.37 -1.02
N ILE A 200 3.93 -2.38 -1.77
CA ILE A 200 3.24 -3.66 -1.83
C ILE A 200 3.67 -4.54 -0.65
N GLY A 201 2.77 -4.63 0.32
CA GLY A 201 2.89 -5.43 1.53
C GLY A 201 2.56 -6.90 1.30
N SER A 202 2.08 -7.54 2.35
CA SER A 202 1.56 -8.91 2.33
C SER A 202 0.81 -9.19 3.63
N GLY A 203 -0.26 -9.99 3.59
CA GLY A 203 -0.89 -10.53 4.80
C GLY A 203 0.06 -11.36 5.69
N ALA A 204 1.22 -11.75 5.16
CA ALA A 204 2.31 -12.36 5.92
C ALA A 204 2.94 -11.42 6.97
N ALA A 205 2.71 -10.11 6.90
CA ALA A 205 3.13 -9.16 7.92
C ALA A 205 2.46 -9.41 9.28
N ARG A 206 1.25 -10.01 9.27
CA ARG A 206 0.45 -10.30 10.47
C ARG A 206 0.42 -11.76 10.87
N ARG A 207 0.87 -12.66 10.00
CA ARG A 207 0.89 -14.10 10.25
C ARG A 207 2.29 -14.65 10.06
N ILE A 208 2.71 -15.55 10.93
CA ILE A 208 3.99 -16.26 10.77
C ILE A 208 3.70 -17.64 10.21
N VAL A 209 4.42 -18.00 9.16
CA VAL A 209 4.37 -19.33 8.55
C VAL A 209 5.77 -19.94 8.65
N ALA A 210 5.85 -21.19 9.10
CA ALA A 210 7.11 -21.92 9.15
C ALA A 210 7.77 -21.95 7.75
N GLY A 211 9.07 -21.75 7.69
CA GLY A 211 9.81 -21.65 6.44
C GLY A 211 9.67 -20.29 5.71
N SER A 212 9.03 -19.29 6.35
CA SER A 212 8.84 -17.94 5.76
C SER A 212 9.14 -16.81 6.75
N VAL A 213 9.90 -17.08 7.82
CA VAL A 213 10.12 -16.13 8.93
C VAL A 213 10.70 -14.82 8.43
N THR A 214 11.74 -14.85 7.61
CA THR A 214 12.39 -13.63 7.07
C THR A 214 11.45 -12.83 6.19
N TYR A 215 10.66 -13.49 5.35
CA TYR A 215 9.65 -12.81 4.53
C TYR A 215 8.59 -12.13 5.40
N CYS A 216 8.01 -12.84 6.36
CA CYS A 216 7.03 -12.28 7.29
C CYS A 216 7.59 -11.06 8.03
N MET A 217 8.82 -11.18 8.55
CA MET A 217 9.52 -10.09 9.21
C MET A 217 9.75 -8.90 8.28
N SER A 218 10.22 -9.14 7.04
CA SER A 218 10.47 -8.08 6.07
C SER A 218 9.20 -7.29 5.72
N LYS A 219 8.06 -7.98 5.59
CA LYS A 219 6.77 -7.35 5.28
C LYS A 219 6.17 -6.62 6.49
N ALA A 220 6.33 -7.14 7.71
CA ALA A 220 5.96 -6.43 8.93
C ALA A 220 6.80 -5.15 9.13
N ALA A 221 8.10 -5.23 8.87
CA ALA A 221 8.99 -4.08 8.92
C ALA A 221 8.63 -3.04 7.84
N LEU A 222 8.23 -3.46 6.63
CA LEU A 222 7.79 -2.58 5.55
C LEU A 222 6.54 -1.78 5.94
N GLU A 223 5.57 -2.40 6.63
CA GLU A 223 4.40 -1.67 7.14
C GLU A 223 4.79 -0.56 8.12
N ARG A 224 5.71 -0.85 9.04
CA ARG A 224 6.19 0.15 10.01
C ARG A 224 6.98 1.26 9.33
N LEU A 225 7.86 0.92 8.39
CA LEU A 225 8.58 1.87 7.56
C LEU A 225 7.61 2.79 6.81
N SER A 226 6.58 2.22 6.17
CA SER A 226 5.58 2.98 5.40
C SER A 226 4.83 3.99 6.26
N LYS A 227 4.48 3.63 7.51
CA LYS A 227 3.84 4.56 8.47
C LYS A 227 4.77 5.70 8.88
N GLY A 228 6.07 5.40 9.10
CA GLY A 228 7.08 6.43 9.35
C GLY A 228 7.22 7.38 8.16
N GLN A 229 7.36 6.85 6.95
CA GLN A 229 7.41 7.63 5.72
C GLN A 229 6.16 8.48 5.52
N ALA A 230 4.96 7.95 5.81
CA ALA A 230 3.71 8.69 5.73
C ALA A 230 3.70 9.90 6.67
N LEU A 231 4.18 9.73 7.90
CA LEU A 231 4.24 10.79 8.90
C LEU A 231 5.24 11.88 8.49
N GLU A 232 6.45 11.49 8.06
CA GLU A 232 7.51 12.43 7.71
C GLU A 232 7.24 13.18 6.40
N LEU A 233 6.53 12.58 5.44
CA LEU A 233 6.21 13.18 4.15
C LEU A 233 4.88 13.95 4.12
N ALA A 234 4.03 13.81 5.15
CA ALA A 234 2.75 14.50 5.26
C ALA A 234 2.84 16.05 5.17
N PRO A 235 3.86 16.74 5.74
CA PRO A 235 4.01 18.18 5.57
C PRO A 235 4.15 18.63 4.10
N HIS A 236 4.65 17.74 3.24
CA HIS A 236 4.79 17.96 1.79
C HIS A 236 3.58 17.49 1.01
N ARG A 237 2.51 17.01 1.69
CA ARG A 237 1.31 16.42 1.09
C ARG A 237 1.60 15.22 0.19
N ILE A 238 2.69 14.51 0.44
CA ILE A 238 3.01 13.22 -0.16
C ILE A 238 2.40 12.14 0.73
N ARG A 239 1.57 11.28 0.14
CA ARG A 239 0.91 10.19 0.85
C ARG A 239 1.65 8.89 0.67
N VAL A 240 1.77 8.09 1.71
CA VAL A 240 2.38 6.75 1.66
C VAL A 240 1.41 5.74 2.26
N ASN A 241 1.07 4.71 1.49
CA ASN A 241 0.16 3.65 1.92
C ASN A 241 0.71 2.27 1.57
N VAL A 242 0.12 1.24 2.13
CA VAL A 242 0.45 -0.16 1.84
C VAL A 242 -0.78 -0.85 1.26
N VAL A 243 -0.59 -1.64 0.20
CA VAL A 243 -1.57 -2.61 -0.29
C VAL A 243 -1.02 -4.00 -0.03
N GLU A 244 -1.81 -4.89 0.55
CA GLU A 244 -1.49 -6.29 0.78
C GLU A 244 -2.31 -7.17 -0.17
N PRO A 245 -1.71 -7.60 -1.30
CA PRO A 245 -2.39 -8.49 -2.22
C PRO A 245 -2.68 -9.86 -1.62
N GLY A 246 -3.75 -10.49 -2.08
CA GLY A 246 -4.03 -11.90 -1.84
C GLY A 246 -3.15 -12.83 -2.67
N PHE A 247 -3.41 -14.12 -2.50
CA PHE A 247 -2.75 -15.17 -3.26
C PHE A 247 -3.08 -15.04 -4.77
N ALA A 248 -2.06 -14.98 -5.60
CA ALA A 248 -2.17 -15.06 -7.05
C ALA A 248 -1.75 -16.44 -7.54
N ALA A 249 -2.55 -17.06 -8.40
CA ALA A 249 -2.36 -18.45 -8.85
C ALA A 249 -1.16 -18.65 -9.79
N GLY A 250 -0.41 -17.59 -10.09
CA GLY A 250 0.70 -17.62 -11.02
C GLY A 250 0.38 -16.88 -12.33
N SER A 251 1.33 -16.91 -13.25
CA SER A 251 1.18 -16.42 -14.61
C SER A 251 1.36 -17.59 -15.59
N GLU A 252 1.12 -17.37 -16.86
CA GLU A 252 1.40 -18.39 -17.92
C GLU A 252 2.86 -18.85 -17.89
N VAL A 253 3.79 -17.96 -17.47
CA VAL A 253 5.23 -18.25 -17.38
C VAL A 253 5.62 -18.95 -16.07
N SER A 254 4.78 -18.88 -15.03
CA SER A 254 5.02 -19.42 -13.70
C SER A 254 3.74 -20.01 -13.11
N ALA A 255 3.16 -20.98 -13.83
CA ALA A 255 1.95 -21.68 -13.38
C ALA A 255 2.25 -22.54 -12.16
N LEU A 256 1.42 -22.40 -11.13
CA LEU A 256 1.44 -23.26 -9.95
C LEU A 256 0.64 -24.54 -10.24
N PRO A 257 0.98 -25.69 -9.59
CA PRO A 257 0.19 -26.91 -9.72
C PRO A 257 -1.28 -26.69 -9.34
N ALA A 258 -2.22 -27.20 -10.14
CA ALA A 258 -3.65 -26.96 -9.96
C ALA A 258 -4.18 -27.40 -8.58
N ASP A 259 -3.68 -28.51 -8.06
CA ASP A 259 -4.01 -29.01 -6.72
C ASP A 259 -3.52 -28.09 -5.61
N TYR A 260 -2.36 -27.44 -5.80
CA TYR A 260 -1.87 -26.40 -4.87
C TYR A 260 -2.74 -25.16 -4.93
N VAL A 261 -3.10 -24.68 -6.13
CA VAL A 261 -4.00 -23.53 -6.30
C VAL A 261 -5.34 -23.79 -5.61
N ALA A 262 -5.97 -24.96 -5.87
CA ALA A 262 -7.24 -25.33 -5.25
C ALA A 262 -7.16 -25.36 -3.71
N ARG A 263 -6.07 -25.89 -3.15
CA ARG A 263 -5.86 -25.86 -1.69
C ARG A 263 -5.69 -24.46 -1.12
N MET A 264 -5.09 -23.55 -1.88
CA MET A 264 -4.94 -22.16 -1.45
C MET A 264 -6.25 -21.40 -1.56
N GLU A 265 -7.01 -21.59 -2.63
CA GLU A 265 -8.32 -20.96 -2.85
C GLU A 265 -9.35 -21.40 -1.80
N ALA A 266 -9.33 -22.68 -1.40
CA ALA A 266 -10.20 -23.19 -0.33
C ALA A 266 -10.00 -22.50 1.04
N LYS A 267 -8.87 -21.82 1.26
CA LYS A 267 -8.58 -21.03 2.47
C LYS A 267 -9.02 -19.58 2.37
N ILE A 268 -9.38 -19.11 1.18
CA ILE A 268 -9.77 -17.73 0.94
C ILE A 268 -11.30 -17.63 1.08
N PRO A 269 -11.84 -16.82 2.00
CA PRO A 269 -13.29 -16.72 2.20
C PRO A 269 -14.07 -16.35 0.93
N LEU A 270 -13.52 -15.52 0.04
CA LEU A 270 -14.15 -15.22 -1.25
C LEU A 270 -13.97 -16.33 -2.30
N GLY A 271 -13.33 -17.47 -1.98
CA GLY A 271 -13.30 -18.69 -2.77
C GLY A 271 -12.53 -18.64 -4.08
N ARG A 272 -11.62 -17.68 -4.27
CA ARG A 272 -10.81 -17.55 -5.48
C ARG A 272 -9.45 -16.91 -5.22
N SER A 273 -8.51 -17.13 -6.14
CA SER A 273 -7.25 -16.39 -6.22
C SER A 273 -7.47 -14.91 -6.57
N SER A 274 -6.49 -14.08 -6.25
CA SER A 274 -6.42 -12.68 -6.69
C SER A 274 -6.24 -12.61 -8.20
N GLY A 275 -7.02 -11.75 -8.84
CA GLY A 275 -6.96 -11.47 -10.27
C GLY A 275 -6.39 -10.08 -10.59
N PRO A 276 -6.28 -9.76 -11.90
CA PRO A 276 -5.63 -8.53 -12.39
C PRO A 276 -6.22 -7.21 -11.86
N ASN A 277 -7.49 -7.20 -11.48
CA ASN A 277 -8.19 -5.99 -11.06
C ASN A 277 -8.31 -5.83 -9.54
N ASP A 278 -7.92 -6.85 -8.75
CA ASP A 278 -8.12 -6.81 -7.30
C ASP A 278 -7.14 -5.82 -6.63
N ALA A 279 -5.87 -6.20 -6.48
CA ALA A 279 -4.88 -5.33 -5.84
C ALA A 279 -4.59 -4.06 -6.66
N SER A 280 -4.60 -4.15 -7.99
CA SER A 280 -4.37 -2.99 -8.86
C SER A 280 -5.48 -1.93 -8.72
N GLY A 281 -6.74 -2.34 -8.54
CA GLY A 281 -7.84 -1.41 -8.24
C GLY A 281 -7.64 -0.64 -6.93
N ALA A 282 -7.17 -1.33 -5.88
CA ALA A 282 -6.83 -0.70 -4.61
C ALA A 282 -5.63 0.26 -4.73
N VAL A 283 -4.62 -0.09 -5.52
CA VAL A 283 -3.47 0.77 -5.82
C VAL A 283 -3.94 2.04 -6.54
N LEU A 284 -4.75 1.92 -7.59
CA LEU A 284 -5.33 3.07 -8.29
C LEU A 284 -6.13 3.97 -7.33
N TYR A 285 -7.00 3.38 -6.49
CA TYR A 285 -7.75 4.13 -5.48
C TYR A 285 -6.81 4.94 -4.57
N LEU A 286 -5.81 4.29 -3.97
CA LEU A 286 -4.89 4.96 -3.05
C LEU A 286 -4.04 6.04 -3.72
N CYS A 287 -3.81 5.93 -5.03
CA CYS A 287 -3.10 6.95 -5.81
C CYS A 287 -4.02 8.08 -6.29
N SER A 288 -5.33 7.89 -6.34
CA SER A 288 -6.29 8.84 -6.88
C SER A 288 -6.63 9.98 -5.91
N ALA A 289 -7.35 10.99 -6.44
CA ALA A 289 -7.91 12.09 -5.65
C ALA A 289 -8.94 11.62 -4.61
N ALA A 290 -9.62 10.49 -4.84
CA ALA A 290 -10.56 9.91 -3.89
C ALA A 290 -9.92 9.50 -2.56
N ALA A 291 -8.60 9.22 -2.56
CA ALA A 291 -7.81 8.90 -1.39
C ALA A 291 -6.99 10.10 -0.87
N ALA A 292 -7.36 11.34 -1.18
CA ALA A 292 -6.58 12.54 -0.82
C ALA A 292 -6.35 12.70 0.70
N PHE A 293 -7.18 12.06 1.53
CA PHE A 293 -7.07 12.09 3.00
C PHE A 293 -6.63 10.74 3.60
N VAL A 294 -6.09 9.85 2.76
CA VAL A 294 -5.61 8.51 3.16
C VAL A 294 -4.09 8.47 3.10
N THR A 295 -3.43 8.38 4.25
CA THR A 295 -1.98 8.16 4.37
C THR A 295 -1.68 7.30 5.59
N GLY A 296 -0.63 6.48 5.54
CA GLY A 296 -0.27 5.53 6.59
C GLY A 296 -1.20 4.32 6.71
N ALA A 297 -2.13 4.14 5.78
CA ALA A 297 -3.06 3.02 5.77
C ALA A 297 -2.40 1.73 5.26
N VAL A 298 -2.89 0.61 5.76
CA VAL A 298 -2.63 -0.73 5.24
C VAL A 298 -3.95 -1.30 4.75
N LEU A 299 -4.07 -1.52 3.45
CA LEU A 299 -5.27 -2.03 2.81
C LEU A 299 -5.06 -3.47 2.34
N SER A 300 -5.70 -4.41 3.02
CA SER A 300 -5.70 -5.82 2.60
C SER A 300 -6.69 -6.04 1.47
N VAL A 301 -6.22 -6.69 0.41
CA VAL A 301 -6.98 -7.05 -0.80
C VAL A 301 -6.74 -8.52 -1.08
N ASP A 302 -7.19 -9.36 -0.17
CA ASP A 302 -6.81 -10.78 -0.08
C ASP A 302 -8.00 -11.75 -0.01
N GLY A 303 -9.20 -11.26 -0.31
CA GLY A 303 -10.42 -12.06 -0.27
C GLY A 303 -10.80 -12.55 1.13
N GLY A 304 -10.29 -11.90 2.18
CA GLY A 304 -10.51 -12.28 3.57
C GLY A 304 -9.51 -13.31 4.11
N ASN A 305 -8.49 -13.68 3.35
CA ASN A 305 -7.50 -14.70 3.76
C ASN A 305 -6.76 -14.34 5.06
N SER A 306 -6.57 -13.05 5.34
CA SER A 306 -5.84 -12.60 6.54
C SER A 306 -6.70 -12.52 7.80
N ILE A 307 -8.03 -12.55 7.70
CA ILE A 307 -8.96 -12.53 8.83
C ILE A 307 -9.49 -13.92 9.20
N GLY A 308 -9.30 -14.92 8.34
CA GLY A 308 -9.48 -16.32 8.65
C GLY A 308 -8.33 -16.83 9.50
N SER A 309 -8.62 -17.75 10.43
CA SER A 309 -7.67 -18.35 11.38
C SER A 309 -6.48 -19.07 10.72
#